data_11a9ee71cf42ad56115299076b70389c
#
_entry.id   11a9ee71cf42ad56115299076b70389c
#
_cell.length_a   1.000
_cell.length_b   1.000
_cell.length_c   1.000
_cell.angle_alpha   90.00
_cell.angle_beta   90.00
_cell.angle_gamma   90.00
#
_symmetry.space_group_name_H-M   'P 1'
#
loop_
_entity.id
_entity.type
_entity.pdbx_description
1 polymer ?
#
loop_
_entity_poly.entity_id
_entity_poly.type
_entity_poly.pdbx_seq_one_letter_code
_entity_poly.pdbx_strand_id
1 'polypeptide(L)'
;SFENVFLVPMPKAPVDITVSLFDTHGQVTSSMKHRVDPADILIRPVGEMCRWEYLRTGGDSRGKIDIAFVAEGYQPDQMNIFRRDCQETIEALLAHEPFHSMADRFNFIAVYAPSEDSGVSIPHEGLWKRTATASHFDTFYSERYLTTLHLKQLHDLLSGIPYEHIVILANTDNYGGGGIYNSYMLSAAHHPTCKPVAVHEFGHSFAGLGDEYYYDDQYETLYPADT
;
A
#
# COMPACT_ATOMS: atom_id res chain seq x y z
N SER A 1 -5.26 7.64 14.22
CA SER A 1 -4.75 8.80 13.47
C SER A 1 -3.61 8.35 12.59
N PHE A 2 -3.54 8.83 11.36
CA PHE A 2 -2.39 8.60 10.48
C PHE A 2 -1.13 9.15 11.13
N GLU A 3 0.01 8.49 10.90
CA GLU A 3 1.29 9.02 11.31
C GLU A 3 1.55 10.36 10.62
N ASN A 4 2.06 11.35 11.39
CA ASN A 4 2.43 12.66 10.84
C ASN A 4 3.83 12.56 10.18
N VAL A 5 3.92 11.83 9.06
CA VAL A 5 5.16 11.65 8.30
C VAL A 5 4.96 12.03 6.84
N PHE A 6 6.00 12.58 6.24
CA PHE A 6 6.10 12.78 4.81
C PHE A 6 7.23 11.91 4.28
N LEU A 7 6.92 11.10 3.29
CA LEU A 7 7.88 10.23 2.62
C LEU A 7 8.33 10.91 1.34
N VAL A 8 9.63 11.02 1.17
CA VAL A 8 10.23 11.62 -0.01
C VAL A 8 11.38 10.74 -0.51
N PRO A 9 11.65 10.69 -1.81
CA PRO A 9 12.83 10.00 -2.31
C PRO A 9 14.10 10.60 -1.67
N MET A 10 15.06 9.72 -1.32
CA MET A 10 16.33 10.18 -0.73
C MET A 10 17.09 11.07 -1.73
N PRO A 11 17.36 12.34 -1.40
CA PRO A 11 18.09 13.22 -2.29
C PRO A 11 19.57 12.80 -2.40
N LYS A 12 20.17 13.02 -3.58
CA LYS A 12 21.61 12.73 -3.81
C LYS A 12 22.53 13.87 -3.37
N ALA A 13 21.98 15.04 -3.12
CA ALA A 13 22.68 16.25 -2.69
C ALA A 13 21.74 17.06 -1.78
N PRO A 14 22.27 18.06 -1.01
CA PRO A 14 21.43 18.93 -0.21
C PRO A 14 20.32 19.60 -1.02
N VAL A 15 19.08 19.52 -0.55
CA VAL A 15 17.87 20.02 -1.23
C VAL A 15 16.94 20.68 -0.22
N ASP A 16 16.21 21.70 -0.65
CA ASP A 16 15.12 22.29 0.12
C ASP A 16 13.79 21.62 -0.27
N ILE A 17 13.12 21.02 0.70
CA ILE A 17 11.79 20.42 0.56
C ILE A 17 10.76 21.42 1.05
N THR A 18 9.73 21.67 0.26
CA THR A 18 8.58 22.49 0.66
C THR A 18 7.36 21.59 0.81
N VAL A 19 6.73 21.63 1.97
CA VAL A 19 5.43 20.98 2.22
C VAL A 19 4.38 22.08 2.27
N SER A 20 3.34 21.97 1.45
CA SER A 20 2.25 22.94 1.38
C SER A 20 0.91 22.25 1.64
N LEU A 21 0.09 22.90 2.45
CA LEU A 21 -1.31 22.52 2.65
C LEU A 21 -2.19 23.39 1.77
N PHE A 22 -3.17 22.76 1.14
CA PHE A 22 -4.12 23.42 0.26
C PHE A 22 -5.53 23.33 0.84
N ASP A 23 -6.36 24.32 0.57
CA ASP A 23 -7.80 24.24 0.81
C ASP A 23 -8.52 23.48 -0.33
N THR A 24 -9.84 23.36 -0.22
CA THR A 24 -10.70 22.71 -1.21
C THR A 24 -10.73 23.42 -2.57
N HIS A 25 -10.25 24.67 -2.64
CA HIS A 25 -10.15 25.48 -3.86
C HIS A 25 -8.73 25.50 -4.44
N GLY A 26 -7.82 24.68 -3.90
CA GLY A 26 -6.43 24.58 -4.36
C GLY A 26 -5.54 25.76 -3.94
N GLN A 27 -5.97 26.61 -2.98
CA GLN A 27 -5.16 27.70 -2.46
C GLN A 27 -4.27 27.22 -1.31
N VAL A 28 -3.02 27.68 -1.29
CA VAL A 28 -2.07 27.35 -0.21
C VAL A 28 -2.51 28.04 1.08
N THR A 29 -2.90 27.27 2.08
CA THR A 29 -3.26 27.76 3.42
C THR A 29 -2.09 27.83 4.37
N SER A 30 -1.09 26.96 4.17
CA SER A 30 0.14 26.93 4.97
C SER A 30 1.27 26.29 4.17
N SER A 31 2.49 26.69 4.45
CA SER A 31 3.65 26.02 3.88
C SER A 31 4.83 26.02 4.86
N MET A 32 5.67 24.99 4.78
CA MET A 32 6.90 24.84 5.54
C MET A 32 8.02 24.45 4.60
N LYS A 33 9.19 25.05 4.77
CA LYS A 33 10.42 24.62 4.09
C LYS A 33 11.34 23.91 5.05
N HIS A 34 11.95 22.84 4.59
CA HIS A 34 12.96 22.10 5.35
C HIS A 34 14.13 21.74 4.44
N ARG A 35 15.34 22.04 4.89
CA ARG A 35 16.56 21.64 4.16
C ARG A 35 16.95 20.23 4.57
N VAL A 36 17.10 19.35 3.60
CA VAL A 36 17.59 17.98 3.79
C VAL A 36 18.99 17.90 3.19
N ASP A 37 19.97 17.57 4.03
CA ASP A 37 21.33 17.25 3.62
C ASP A 37 21.55 15.74 3.84
N PRO A 38 21.74 14.93 2.78
CA PRO A 38 21.95 13.48 2.93
C PRO A 38 23.21 13.12 3.72
N ALA A 39 24.14 14.07 3.90
CA ALA A 39 25.33 13.90 4.74
C ALA A 39 25.11 14.25 6.21
N ASP A 40 23.91 14.70 6.61
CA ASP A 40 23.60 15.02 8.01
C ASP A 40 23.70 13.77 8.87
N ILE A 41 24.43 13.89 9.99
CA ILE A 41 24.66 12.81 10.97
C ILE A 41 23.37 12.28 11.61
N LEU A 42 22.27 13.05 11.56
CA LEU A 42 20.97 12.65 12.07
C LEU A 42 20.21 11.76 11.08
N ILE A 43 20.60 11.76 9.80
CA ILE A 43 20.04 10.85 8.80
C ILE A 43 20.70 9.49 8.96
N ARG A 44 19.89 8.50 9.31
CA ARG A 44 20.36 7.13 9.48
C ARG A 44 19.80 6.27 8.36
N PRO A 45 20.65 5.65 7.52
CA PRO A 45 20.18 4.68 6.54
C PRO A 45 19.55 3.48 7.28
N VAL A 46 18.38 3.08 6.83
CA VAL A 46 17.77 1.81 7.22
C VAL A 46 18.32 0.75 6.27
N GLY A 47 18.88 -0.34 6.81
CA GLY A 47 19.36 -1.47 6.02
C GLY A 47 18.20 -2.32 5.50
N GLU A 48 18.50 -3.29 4.64
CA GLU A 48 17.54 -4.30 4.20
C GLU A 48 17.00 -5.08 5.41
N MET A 49 15.69 -5.02 5.63
CA MET A 49 15.03 -5.60 6.80
C MET A 49 14.35 -6.94 6.49
N CYS A 50 13.92 -7.14 5.25
CA CYS A 50 13.15 -8.29 4.84
C CYS A 50 13.85 -9.04 3.71
N ARG A 51 13.74 -10.36 3.74
CA ARG A 51 14.03 -11.17 2.55
C ARG A 51 13.03 -10.82 1.46
N TRP A 52 13.47 -10.76 0.20
CA TRP A 52 12.60 -10.51 -0.95
C TRP A 52 13.06 -11.27 -2.19
N GLU A 53 12.18 -11.43 -3.16
CA GLU A 53 12.50 -12.02 -4.46
C GLU A 53 11.60 -11.46 -5.56
N TYR A 54 12.08 -11.47 -6.79
CA TYR A 54 11.21 -11.26 -7.95
C TYR A 54 10.35 -12.50 -8.20
N LEU A 55 9.03 -12.33 -8.21
CA LEU A 55 8.08 -13.37 -8.63
C LEU A 55 7.91 -13.39 -10.14
N ARG A 56 8.00 -12.20 -10.75
CA ARG A 56 7.98 -12.00 -12.19
C ARG A 56 8.77 -10.75 -12.52
N THR A 57 9.54 -10.79 -13.60
CA THR A 57 10.27 -9.63 -14.09
C THR A 57 10.01 -9.40 -15.56
N GLY A 58 9.74 -8.15 -15.94
CA GLY A 58 9.71 -7.63 -17.29
C GLY A 58 11.06 -7.04 -17.73
N GLY A 59 12.03 -6.93 -16.82
CA GLY A 59 13.38 -6.40 -17.08
C GLY A 59 13.96 -5.56 -15.95
N ASP A 60 14.94 -4.75 -16.26
CA ASP A 60 15.66 -3.88 -15.30
C ASP A 60 14.71 -2.84 -14.67
N SER A 61 14.74 -2.69 -13.35
CA SER A 61 13.91 -1.75 -12.56
C SER A 61 13.97 -0.30 -13.08
N ARG A 62 15.08 0.13 -13.67
CA ARG A 62 15.18 1.49 -14.23
C ARG A 62 14.24 1.80 -15.39
N GLY A 63 13.66 0.78 -16.00
CA GLY A 63 12.76 0.92 -17.15
C GLY A 63 11.39 0.27 -16.96
N LYS A 64 11.10 -0.21 -15.76
CA LYS A 64 9.87 -0.91 -15.39
C LYS A 64 9.29 -0.31 -14.13
N ILE A 65 8.06 -0.69 -13.82
CA ILE A 65 7.38 -0.35 -12.57
C ILE A 65 7.52 -1.56 -11.65
N ASP A 66 8.19 -1.38 -10.54
CA ASP A 66 8.38 -2.40 -9.53
C ASP A 66 7.21 -2.36 -8.52
N ILE A 67 6.45 -3.45 -8.42
CA ILE A 67 5.32 -3.59 -7.51
C ILE A 67 5.74 -4.54 -6.39
N ALA A 68 5.85 -4.00 -5.17
CA ALA A 68 6.22 -4.77 -3.99
C ALA A 68 4.98 -5.31 -3.26
N PHE A 69 4.88 -6.63 -3.17
CA PHE A 69 3.89 -7.34 -2.36
C PHE A 69 4.46 -7.56 -0.97
N VAL A 70 3.78 -7.05 0.06
CA VAL A 70 4.19 -7.14 1.46
C VAL A 70 3.29 -8.11 2.22
N ALA A 71 3.89 -9.04 2.95
CA ALA A 71 3.16 -10.00 3.77
C ALA A 71 2.61 -9.31 5.02
N GLU A 72 1.30 -9.48 5.28
CA GLU A 72 0.63 -8.96 6.47
C GLU A 72 -0.16 -10.07 7.17
N GLY A 73 0.14 -10.31 8.45
CA GLY A 73 -0.52 -11.35 9.22
C GLY A 73 -0.09 -12.78 8.85
N TYR A 74 0.98 -12.97 8.11
CA TYR A 74 1.58 -14.28 7.86
C TYR A 74 2.73 -14.53 8.84
N GLN A 75 2.69 -15.66 9.54
CA GLN A 75 3.77 -16.11 10.38
C GLN A 75 4.94 -16.69 9.55
N PRO A 76 6.14 -16.89 10.13
CA PRO A 76 7.31 -17.38 9.38
C PRO A 76 7.07 -18.68 8.60
N ASP A 77 6.28 -19.61 9.15
CA ASP A 77 5.93 -20.88 8.52
C ASP A 77 4.84 -20.75 7.43
N GLN A 78 4.17 -19.60 7.35
CA GLN A 78 3.13 -19.29 6.37
C GLN A 78 3.66 -18.54 5.12
N MET A 79 4.96 -18.29 5.01
CA MET A 79 5.53 -17.55 3.89
C MET A 79 5.34 -18.22 2.52
N ASN A 80 5.21 -19.55 2.48
CA ASN A 80 4.87 -20.26 1.24
C ASN A 80 3.40 -20.02 0.82
N ILE A 81 2.50 -19.79 1.79
CA ILE A 81 1.10 -19.42 1.53
C ILE A 81 1.10 -18.01 0.94
N PHE A 82 1.75 -17.05 1.60
CA PHE A 82 1.90 -15.68 1.08
C PHE A 82 2.43 -15.65 -0.34
N ARG A 83 3.48 -16.42 -0.64
CA ARG A 83 4.05 -16.49 -2.00
C ARG A 83 3.03 -16.93 -3.05
N ARG A 84 2.22 -17.94 -2.72
CA ARG A 84 1.14 -18.42 -3.59
C ARG A 84 0.08 -17.31 -3.77
N ASP A 85 -0.33 -16.66 -2.70
CA ASP A 85 -1.35 -15.60 -2.72
C ASP A 85 -0.89 -14.40 -3.57
N CYS A 86 0.41 -14.07 -3.52
CA CYS A 86 1.01 -13.09 -4.45
C CYS A 86 0.85 -13.52 -5.91
N GLN A 87 1.18 -14.76 -6.23
CA GLN A 87 1.08 -15.27 -7.60
C GLN A 87 -0.36 -15.21 -8.13
N GLU A 88 -1.33 -15.63 -7.30
CA GLU A 88 -2.75 -15.58 -7.66
C GLU A 88 -3.26 -14.14 -7.86
N THR A 89 -2.79 -13.20 -7.05
CA THR A 89 -3.13 -11.78 -7.19
C THR A 89 -2.50 -11.17 -8.44
N ILE A 90 -1.24 -11.50 -8.76
CA ILE A 90 -0.57 -11.07 -9.99
C ILE A 90 -1.31 -11.59 -11.22
N GLU A 91 -1.72 -12.86 -11.21
CA GLU A 91 -2.50 -13.44 -12.30
C GLU A 91 -3.84 -12.71 -12.47
N ALA A 92 -4.52 -12.38 -11.38
CA ALA A 92 -5.77 -11.62 -11.41
C ALA A 92 -5.58 -10.22 -11.99
N LEU A 93 -4.55 -9.49 -11.57
CA LEU A 93 -4.22 -8.17 -12.12
C LEU A 93 -3.91 -8.24 -13.62
N LEU A 94 -3.06 -9.18 -14.03
CA LEU A 94 -2.65 -9.33 -15.43
C LEU A 94 -3.71 -9.96 -16.34
N ALA A 95 -4.83 -10.44 -15.78
CA ALA A 95 -5.99 -10.87 -16.57
C ALA A 95 -6.87 -9.69 -17.03
N HIS A 96 -6.63 -8.47 -16.51
CA HIS A 96 -7.42 -7.28 -16.82
C HIS A 96 -6.64 -6.28 -17.68
N GLU A 97 -7.32 -5.63 -18.63
CA GLU A 97 -6.75 -4.50 -19.35
C GLU A 97 -6.77 -3.23 -18.48
N PRO A 98 -5.75 -2.36 -18.59
CA PRO A 98 -4.64 -2.38 -19.57
C PRO A 98 -3.43 -3.22 -19.10
N PHE A 99 -3.47 -3.82 -17.92
CA PHE A 99 -2.33 -4.54 -17.34
C PHE A 99 -1.94 -5.78 -18.16
N HIS A 100 -2.91 -6.45 -18.79
CA HIS A 100 -2.63 -7.58 -19.67
C HIS A 100 -1.73 -7.19 -20.84
N SER A 101 -2.11 -6.17 -21.60
CA SER A 101 -1.34 -5.66 -22.74
C SER A 101 -0.01 -5.04 -22.36
N MET A 102 0.14 -4.61 -21.11
CA MET A 102 1.32 -3.94 -20.57
C MET A 102 2.12 -4.82 -19.58
N ALA A 103 1.88 -6.12 -19.56
CA ALA A 103 2.45 -7.02 -18.57
C ALA A 103 3.99 -7.04 -18.50
N ASP A 104 4.65 -6.71 -19.61
CA ASP A 104 6.09 -6.56 -19.71
C ASP A 104 6.62 -5.24 -19.11
N ARG A 105 5.75 -4.32 -18.72
CA ARG A 105 6.11 -3.05 -18.07
C ARG A 105 6.28 -3.18 -16.56
N PHE A 106 5.88 -4.30 -15.98
CA PHE A 106 5.86 -4.52 -14.54
C PHE A 106 6.86 -5.58 -14.10
N ASN A 107 7.50 -5.31 -12.98
CA ASN A 107 8.13 -6.31 -12.14
C ASN A 107 7.27 -6.52 -10.89
N PHE A 108 7.22 -7.75 -10.40
CA PHE A 108 6.47 -8.10 -9.20
C PHE A 108 7.42 -8.74 -8.18
N ILE A 109 7.46 -8.19 -6.99
CA ILE A 109 8.40 -8.52 -5.93
C ILE A 109 7.62 -9.02 -4.72
N ALA A 110 7.99 -10.16 -4.16
CA ALA A 110 7.50 -10.61 -2.85
C ALA A 110 8.46 -10.14 -1.75
N VAL A 111 7.91 -9.50 -0.74
CA VAL A 111 8.62 -9.03 0.46
C VAL A 111 8.12 -9.84 1.66
N TYR A 112 8.98 -10.70 2.17
CA TYR A 112 8.67 -11.63 3.25
C TYR A 112 8.82 -10.94 4.60
N ALA A 113 7.77 -10.25 5.06
CA ALA A 113 7.68 -9.58 6.34
C ALA A 113 6.88 -10.44 7.34
N PRO A 114 7.53 -11.29 8.16
CA PRO A 114 6.80 -12.16 9.05
C PRO A 114 6.14 -11.39 10.19
N SER A 115 4.89 -11.76 10.49
CA SER A 115 4.12 -11.27 11.62
C SER A 115 4.29 -12.19 12.82
N GLU A 116 4.16 -11.64 14.04
CA GLU A 116 4.14 -12.46 15.26
C GLU A 116 2.84 -13.26 15.37
N ASP A 117 1.71 -12.65 15.02
CA ASP A 117 0.40 -13.27 15.04
C ASP A 117 -0.10 -13.55 13.61
N SER A 118 -0.81 -14.64 13.41
CA SER A 118 -1.50 -14.94 12.17
C SER A 118 -2.84 -14.18 12.10
N GLY A 119 -3.17 -13.64 10.93
CA GLY A 119 -4.37 -12.82 10.72
C GLY A 119 -4.12 -11.34 10.97
N VAL A 120 -5.19 -10.55 10.99
CA VAL A 120 -5.17 -9.09 11.17
C VAL A 120 -6.08 -8.67 12.31
N SER A 121 -5.92 -7.44 12.79
CA SER A 121 -6.75 -6.90 13.87
C SER A 121 -8.18 -6.59 13.40
N ILE A 122 -9.17 -6.94 14.23
CA ILE A 122 -10.60 -6.66 14.03
C ILE A 122 -11.13 -5.96 15.28
N PRO A 123 -11.03 -4.62 15.34
CA PRO A 123 -11.32 -3.86 16.56
C PRO A 123 -12.74 -4.03 17.08
N HIS A 124 -13.77 -4.09 16.23
CA HIS A 124 -15.17 -4.26 16.68
C HIS A 124 -15.43 -5.62 17.33
N GLU A 125 -14.60 -6.64 17.04
CA GLU A 125 -14.62 -7.93 17.72
C GLU A 125 -13.70 -7.96 18.97
N GLY A 126 -12.98 -6.87 19.25
CA GLY A 126 -11.97 -6.83 20.31
C GLY A 126 -10.71 -7.65 20.00
N LEU A 127 -10.52 -8.05 18.75
CA LEU A 127 -9.40 -8.87 18.29
C LEU A 127 -8.23 -7.98 17.88
N TRP A 128 -7.11 -8.11 18.59
CA TRP A 128 -5.88 -7.37 18.29
C TRP A 128 -4.74 -8.33 17.97
N LYS A 129 -4.00 -8.03 16.90
CA LYS A 129 -2.90 -8.84 16.36
C LYS A 129 -1.63 -8.01 16.22
N ARG A 130 -0.49 -8.60 16.49
CA ARG A 130 0.83 -8.01 16.26
C ARG A 130 1.34 -8.46 14.90
N THR A 131 1.13 -7.61 13.91
CA THR A 131 1.41 -7.93 12.52
C THR A 131 2.47 -7.00 11.92
N ALA A 132 3.03 -7.36 10.77
CA ALA A 132 4.17 -6.68 10.16
C ALA A 132 3.88 -5.21 9.84
N THR A 133 2.67 -4.88 9.39
CA THR A 133 2.25 -3.52 9.05
C THR A 133 1.20 -2.96 10.00
N ALA A 134 0.85 -3.71 11.06
CA ALA A 134 -0.17 -3.34 12.04
C ALA A 134 -1.50 -2.92 11.41
N SER A 135 -1.90 -3.63 10.35
CA SER A 135 -3.17 -3.35 9.66
C SER A 135 -4.38 -3.76 10.51
N HIS A 136 -5.49 -3.09 10.29
CA HIS A 136 -6.72 -3.36 11.00
C HIS A 136 -7.95 -3.04 10.16
N PHE A 137 -9.03 -3.75 10.43
CA PHE A 137 -10.38 -3.40 9.98
C PHE A 137 -10.90 -2.15 10.71
N ASP A 138 -12.11 -1.75 10.43
CA ASP A 138 -12.80 -0.61 11.05
C ASP A 138 -12.18 0.78 10.77
N THR A 139 -11.37 0.89 9.73
CA THR A 139 -10.90 2.19 9.27
C THR A 139 -12.10 3.03 8.82
N PHE A 140 -12.13 4.32 9.18
CA PHE A 140 -13.24 5.23 8.93
C PHE A 140 -14.59 4.73 9.50
N TYR A 141 -14.55 3.94 10.58
CA TYR A 141 -15.74 3.35 11.23
C TYR A 141 -16.54 2.41 10.32
N SER A 142 -15.90 1.82 9.32
CA SER A 142 -16.51 0.84 8.42
C SER A 142 -15.80 -0.49 8.53
N GLU A 143 -16.56 -1.54 8.86
CA GLU A 143 -16.05 -2.89 9.10
C GLU A 143 -15.28 -3.48 7.89
N ARG A 144 -15.60 -3.05 6.68
CA ARG A 144 -14.97 -3.56 5.46
C ARG A 144 -13.65 -2.87 5.07
N TYR A 145 -13.38 -1.67 5.63
CA TYR A 145 -12.15 -0.97 5.31
C TYR A 145 -10.99 -1.52 6.13
N LEU A 146 -10.06 -2.15 5.40
CA LEU A 146 -8.84 -2.73 5.94
C LEU A 146 -7.65 -1.89 5.47
N THR A 147 -6.97 -1.22 6.39
CA THR A 147 -5.83 -0.34 6.08
C THR A 147 -4.75 -0.44 7.14
N THR A 148 -3.59 0.13 6.85
CA THR A 148 -2.57 0.43 7.86
C THR A 148 -2.38 1.94 8.01
N LEU A 149 -2.18 2.38 9.23
CA LEU A 149 -1.85 3.76 9.57
C LEU A 149 -0.34 3.95 9.82
N HIS A 150 0.45 2.86 9.75
CA HIS A 150 1.87 2.82 10.09
C HIS A 150 2.77 2.91 8.85
N LEU A 151 2.65 4.03 8.11
CA LEU A 151 3.37 4.24 6.85
C LEU A 151 4.89 4.18 7.01
N LYS A 152 5.42 4.75 8.10
CA LYS A 152 6.86 4.68 8.36
C LYS A 152 7.33 3.23 8.49
N GLN A 153 6.63 2.42 9.27
CA GLN A 153 6.95 1.00 9.45
C GLN A 153 6.87 0.24 8.13
N LEU A 154 5.83 0.48 7.32
CA LEU A 154 5.68 -0.11 5.99
C LEU A 154 6.87 0.19 5.08
N HIS A 155 7.31 1.45 5.02
CA HIS A 155 8.44 1.84 4.19
C HIS A 155 9.79 1.40 4.77
N ASP A 156 9.92 1.27 6.08
CA ASP A 156 11.12 0.68 6.71
C ASP A 156 11.28 -0.80 6.28
N LEU A 157 10.18 -1.59 6.23
CA LEU A 157 10.19 -2.98 5.72
C LEU A 157 10.65 -3.08 4.26
N LEU A 158 10.41 -2.05 3.47
CA LEU A 158 10.78 -1.97 2.06
C LEU A 158 12.17 -1.36 1.81
N SER A 159 12.90 -1.05 2.88
CA SER A 159 14.23 -0.44 2.75
C SER A 159 15.19 -1.34 1.96
N GLY A 160 15.84 -0.75 0.94
CA GLY A 160 16.76 -1.46 0.05
C GLY A 160 16.10 -2.28 -1.06
N ILE A 161 14.77 -2.32 -1.11
CA ILE A 161 14.00 -3.04 -2.14
C ILE A 161 13.54 -2.03 -3.19
N PRO A 162 13.66 -2.31 -4.50
CA PRO A 162 13.10 -1.43 -5.52
C PRO A 162 11.57 -1.52 -5.52
N TYR A 163 10.87 -0.38 -5.52
CA TYR A 163 9.42 -0.32 -5.71
C TYR A 163 8.96 1.08 -6.10
N GLU A 164 7.93 1.15 -6.91
CA GLU A 164 7.13 2.34 -7.20
C GLU A 164 5.73 2.21 -6.63
N HIS A 165 5.24 0.98 -6.42
CA HIS A 165 3.91 0.74 -5.87
C HIS A 165 3.92 -0.41 -4.86
N ILE A 166 3.01 -0.32 -3.87
CA ILE A 166 2.94 -1.27 -2.76
C ILE A 166 1.59 -1.97 -2.76
N VAL A 167 1.62 -3.29 -2.64
CA VAL A 167 0.47 -4.15 -2.43
C VAL A 167 0.66 -4.89 -1.11
N ILE A 168 -0.24 -4.70 -0.17
CA ILE A 168 -0.23 -5.44 1.09
C ILE A 168 -1.27 -6.56 1.00
N LEU A 169 -0.84 -7.80 1.14
CA LEU A 169 -1.74 -8.94 1.21
C LEU A 169 -1.93 -9.39 2.66
N ALA A 170 -3.16 -9.33 3.12
CA ALA A 170 -3.55 -9.67 4.48
C ALA A 170 -4.03 -11.11 4.59
N ASN A 171 -3.44 -11.87 5.50
CA ASN A 171 -3.79 -13.25 5.82
C ASN A 171 -5.13 -13.31 6.58
N THR A 172 -6.23 -13.14 5.87
CA THR A 172 -7.58 -13.16 6.46
C THR A 172 -8.62 -13.62 5.46
N ASP A 173 -9.64 -14.34 5.96
CA ASP A 173 -10.81 -14.75 5.19
C ASP A 173 -11.93 -13.68 5.22
N ASN A 174 -11.80 -12.66 6.07
CA ASN A 174 -12.79 -11.60 6.18
C ASN A 174 -12.75 -10.70 4.95
N TYR A 175 -13.95 -10.31 4.46
CA TYR A 175 -14.07 -9.38 3.36
C TYR A 175 -13.51 -8.01 3.74
N GLY A 176 -12.59 -7.50 2.93
CA GLY A 176 -12.10 -6.13 3.08
C GLY A 176 -10.92 -5.81 2.20
N GLY A 177 -10.73 -4.52 2.04
CA GLY A 177 -9.63 -3.94 1.29
C GLY A 177 -9.59 -2.43 1.51
N GLY A 178 -8.63 -1.79 0.86
CA GLY A 178 -8.49 -0.34 0.82
C GLY A 178 -7.39 0.07 -0.15
N GLY A 179 -7.71 0.95 -1.07
CA GLY A 179 -6.76 1.53 -2.03
C GLY A 179 -6.50 2.99 -1.73
N ILE A 180 -5.29 3.32 -1.30
CA ILE A 180 -4.88 4.69 -0.99
C ILE A 180 -4.05 5.22 -2.16
N TYR A 181 -4.61 6.17 -2.90
CA TYR A 181 -3.97 6.73 -4.09
C TYR A 181 -2.53 7.18 -3.82
N ASN A 182 -1.64 6.77 -4.72
CA ASN A 182 -0.21 7.06 -4.70
C ASN A 182 0.48 6.66 -3.37
N SER A 183 -0.06 5.65 -2.67
CA SER A 183 0.52 5.13 -1.44
C SER A 183 0.59 3.61 -1.47
N TYR A 184 -0.52 2.92 -1.24
CA TYR A 184 -0.58 1.46 -1.27
C TYR A 184 -2.01 0.97 -1.54
N MET A 185 -2.15 -0.29 -1.96
CA MET A 185 -3.37 -1.04 -1.77
C MET A 185 -3.18 -2.12 -0.70
N LEU A 186 -4.26 -2.45 0.01
CA LEU A 186 -4.33 -3.57 0.93
C LEU A 186 -5.58 -4.40 0.60
N SER A 187 -5.45 -5.72 0.55
CA SER A 187 -6.56 -6.63 0.28
C SER A 187 -6.47 -7.89 1.13
N ALA A 188 -7.63 -8.39 1.57
CA ALA A 188 -7.75 -9.73 2.15
C ALA A 188 -7.37 -10.77 1.10
N ALA A 189 -6.50 -11.74 1.46
CA ALA A 189 -5.97 -12.71 0.51
C ALA A 189 -6.86 -13.96 0.34
N HIS A 190 -7.65 -14.33 1.36
CA HIS A 190 -8.35 -15.61 1.40
C HIS A 190 -9.87 -15.51 1.28
N HIS A 191 -10.42 -14.30 1.21
CA HIS A 191 -11.86 -14.15 0.94
C HIS A 191 -12.18 -14.62 -0.50
N PRO A 192 -13.33 -15.26 -0.76
CA PRO A 192 -13.69 -15.75 -2.11
C PRO A 192 -13.68 -14.69 -3.20
N THR A 193 -13.87 -13.41 -2.85
CA THR A 193 -13.83 -12.27 -3.78
C THR A 193 -12.48 -11.52 -3.75
N CYS A 194 -11.41 -12.09 -3.19
CA CYS A 194 -10.12 -11.41 -3.05
C CYS A 194 -9.57 -10.92 -4.41
N LYS A 195 -9.71 -11.71 -5.47
CA LYS A 195 -9.18 -11.36 -6.80
C LYS A 195 -9.84 -10.11 -7.39
N PRO A 196 -11.18 -10.02 -7.55
CA PRO A 196 -11.81 -8.78 -8.01
C PRO A 196 -11.59 -7.60 -7.06
N VAL A 197 -11.58 -7.81 -5.75
CA VAL A 197 -11.27 -6.74 -4.77
C VAL A 197 -9.85 -6.22 -4.98
N ALA A 198 -8.85 -7.09 -5.13
CA ALA A 198 -7.47 -6.67 -5.37
C ALA A 198 -7.32 -5.84 -6.66
N VAL A 199 -8.01 -6.21 -7.75
CA VAL A 199 -8.02 -5.43 -9.00
C VAL A 199 -8.67 -4.06 -8.79
N HIS A 200 -9.79 -4.01 -8.06
CA HIS A 200 -10.51 -2.77 -7.73
C HIS A 200 -9.64 -1.82 -6.89
N GLU A 201 -9.09 -2.29 -5.78
CA GLU A 201 -8.23 -1.49 -4.90
C GLU A 201 -6.93 -1.05 -5.59
N PHE A 202 -6.41 -1.87 -6.51
CA PHE A 202 -5.28 -1.49 -7.33
C PHE A 202 -5.64 -0.34 -8.29
N GLY A 203 -6.86 -0.32 -8.83
CA GLY A 203 -7.38 0.78 -9.63
C GLY A 203 -7.36 2.11 -8.87
N HIS A 204 -7.80 2.10 -7.61
CA HIS A 204 -7.75 3.29 -6.76
C HIS A 204 -6.31 3.71 -6.45
N SER A 205 -5.51 2.81 -5.95
CA SER A 205 -4.19 3.13 -5.41
C SER A 205 -3.16 3.47 -6.48
N PHE A 206 -3.19 2.78 -7.61
CA PHE A 206 -2.24 2.93 -8.71
C PHE A 206 -2.66 4.02 -9.71
N ALA A 207 -3.94 4.03 -10.10
CA ALA A 207 -4.44 4.90 -11.16
C ALA A 207 -5.31 6.08 -10.66
N GLY A 208 -5.67 6.12 -9.38
CA GLY A 208 -6.52 7.16 -8.80
C GLY A 208 -7.95 7.12 -9.33
N LEU A 209 -8.43 5.93 -9.72
CA LEU A 209 -9.82 5.77 -10.19
C LEU A 209 -10.78 5.96 -9.01
N GLY A 210 -11.89 6.63 -9.24
CA GLY A 210 -13.00 6.73 -8.30
C GLY A 210 -13.94 5.54 -8.38
N ASP A 211 -14.75 5.33 -7.35
CA ASP A 211 -15.87 4.39 -7.40
C ASP A 211 -16.94 4.87 -8.38
N GLU A 212 -17.42 3.97 -9.23
CA GLU A 212 -18.53 4.25 -10.15
C GLU A 212 -19.90 3.84 -9.54
N TYR A 213 -19.88 3.20 -8.36
CA TYR A 213 -21.08 2.91 -7.59
C TYR A 213 -21.29 3.95 -6.50
N TYR A 214 -22.54 4.16 -6.12
CA TYR A 214 -22.93 5.06 -5.04
C TYR A 214 -24.09 4.45 -4.24
N TYR A 215 -24.24 4.95 -3.02
CA TYR A 215 -25.42 4.71 -2.21
C TYR A 215 -26.26 5.99 -2.21
N ASP A 216 -27.56 5.88 -2.35
CA ASP A 216 -28.49 7.02 -2.49
C ASP A 216 -28.34 8.08 -1.38
N ASP A 217 -27.97 7.64 -0.16
CA ASP A 217 -27.76 8.49 1.02
C ASP A 217 -26.37 9.17 1.07
N GLN A 218 -25.44 8.78 0.19
CA GLN A 218 -24.04 9.27 0.21
C GLN A 218 -23.74 10.21 -0.97
N TYR A 219 -24.48 10.09 -2.05
CA TYR A 219 -24.15 10.77 -3.30
C TYR A 219 -24.09 12.30 -3.15
N GLU A 220 -25.06 12.91 -2.48
CA GLU A 220 -25.12 14.36 -2.32
C GLU A 220 -24.08 14.91 -1.32
N THR A 221 -23.60 14.07 -0.41
CA THR A 221 -22.64 14.47 0.63
C THR A 221 -21.18 14.33 0.18
N LEU A 222 -20.88 13.35 -0.67
CA LEU A 222 -19.52 13.06 -1.10
C LEU A 222 -19.11 13.85 -2.35
N TYR A 223 -20.06 14.18 -3.21
CA TYR A 223 -19.82 14.86 -4.49
C TYR A 223 -20.77 16.05 -4.63
N PRO A 224 -20.50 17.19 -3.96
CA PRO A 224 -21.29 18.38 -4.13
C PRO A 224 -21.27 18.86 -5.59
N ALA A 225 -22.40 19.35 -6.08
CA ALA A 225 -22.59 19.74 -7.47
C ALA A 225 -21.64 20.85 -7.99
N ASP A 226 -20.92 21.50 -7.08
CA ASP A 226 -20.04 22.65 -7.37
C ASP A 226 -18.53 22.28 -7.36
N THR A 227 -18.18 21.00 -7.43
CA THR A 227 -16.78 20.52 -7.48
C THR A 227 -16.38 20.02 -8.85
#